data_07536adeeaf0aab6528ff94a3993b41e
#
_entry.id   07536adeeaf0aab6528ff94a3993b41e
#
_cell.length_a   1.000
_cell.length_b   1.000
_cell.length_c   1.000
_cell.angle_alpha   90.00
_cell.angle_beta   90.00
_cell.angle_gamma   90.00
#
_symmetry.space_group_name_H-M   'P 1'
#
loop_
_entity.id
_entity.type
_entity.pdbx_description
1 polymer ?
#
loop_
_entity_poly.entity_id
_entity_poly.type
_entity_poly.pdbx_seq_one_letter_code
_entity_poly.pdbx_strand_id
1 'polypeptide(L)'
;MCGAHREIAHGESKKKKSDRSSGASLLAPTSTASIVAATVDYEQWLREQVHVVEADLRLKHRDMAGSLFAFLRATFYRWSQLWKEVCPDLTDAPRLLAVGDLHVENFGTWRDAEGRLVWGVNDFDEVAEMPYAVDLVRLVTSAIFAERENRLAIDAAKIETCQSASISLISMTIGA
;
A
#
# COMPACT_ATOMS: atom_id res chain seq x y z
N MET A 1 44.03 51.70 -31.10
CA MET A 1 44.56 50.37 -30.80
C MET A 1 43.41 49.50 -30.31
N CYS A 2 43.16 48.43 -31.01
CA CYS A 2 41.99 47.56 -30.91
C CYS A 2 41.87 46.88 -29.56
N GLY A 3 40.68 46.93 -28.98
CA GLY A 3 40.21 46.03 -27.93
C GLY A 3 38.96 45.30 -28.37
N ALA A 4 39.12 44.01 -28.67
CA ALA A 4 38.04 43.14 -29.16
C ALA A 4 37.12 42.75 -28.01
N HIS A 5 35.85 43.13 -28.10
CA HIS A 5 34.78 42.57 -27.26
C HIS A 5 34.40 41.16 -27.75
N ARG A 6 34.56 40.19 -26.88
CA ARG A 6 34.10 38.82 -27.08
C ARG A 6 32.68 38.69 -26.50
N GLU A 7 31.70 38.56 -27.38
CA GLU A 7 30.34 38.22 -27.02
C GLU A 7 30.29 36.78 -26.48
N ILE A 8 29.76 36.65 -25.29
CA ILE A 8 29.46 35.33 -24.69
C ILE A 8 28.03 35.02 -25.05
N ALA A 9 27.83 34.05 -25.93
CA ALA A 9 26.53 33.52 -26.29
C ALA A 9 25.96 32.74 -25.10
N HIS A 10 24.87 33.22 -24.53
CA HIS A 10 24.04 32.47 -23.59
C HIS A 10 23.30 31.35 -24.33
N GLY A 11 23.79 30.13 -24.17
CA GLY A 11 23.07 28.94 -24.59
C GLY A 11 21.87 28.68 -23.68
N GLU A 12 20.67 28.93 -24.18
CA GLU A 12 19.42 28.49 -23.55
C GLU A 12 19.35 26.97 -23.52
N SER A 13 19.60 26.40 -22.35
CA SER A 13 19.34 25.01 -22.07
C SER A 13 17.82 24.79 -21.96
N LYS A 14 17.20 24.32 -23.05
CA LYS A 14 15.81 23.83 -23.02
C LYS A 14 15.73 22.64 -22.09
N LYS A 15 15.27 22.90 -20.86
CA LYS A 15 14.91 21.88 -19.86
C LYS A 15 13.75 21.05 -20.42
N LYS A 16 14.07 19.86 -20.92
CA LYS A 16 13.10 18.87 -21.37
C LYS A 16 12.28 18.46 -20.15
N LYS A 17 11.06 18.99 -20.06
CA LYS A 17 10.06 18.62 -19.05
C LYS A 17 9.73 17.14 -19.29
N SER A 18 10.29 16.26 -18.50
CA SER A 18 9.93 14.85 -18.47
C SER A 18 8.49 14.75 -17.96
N ASP A 19 7.61 14.46 -18.87
CA ASP A 19 6.21 14.19 -18.59
C ASP A 19 6.13 12.82 -17.86
N ARG A 20 6.18 12.82 -16.53
CA ARG A 20 6.02 11.67 -15.66
C ARG A 20 4.57 11.57 -15.19
N SER A 21 3.61 11.65 -16.10
CA SER A 21 2.20 11.48 -15.80
C SER A 21 1.60 10.29 -16.55
N SER A 22 2.14 9.09 -16.38
CA SER A 22 1.51 7.89 -16.94
C SER A 22 1.74 6.62 -16.13
N GLY A 23 1.75 6.73 -14.77
CA GLY A 23 1.84 5.57 -13.88
C GLY A 23 0.52 5.15 -13.21
N ALA A 24 -0.54 5.95 -13.30
CA ALA A 24 -1.72 5.77 -12.43
C ALA A 24 -2.97 5.19 -13.11
N SER A 25 -2.87 4.62 -14.31
CA SER A 25 -4.07 4.13 -15.03
C SER A 25 -4.01 2.65 -15.43
N LEU A 26 -3.24 1.82 -14.74
CA LEU A 26 -2.97 0.46 -15.21
C LEU A 26 -3.94 -0.62 -14.73
N LEU A 27 -4.80 -0.35 -13.77
CA LEU A 27 -5.83 -1.29 -13.35
C LEU A 27 -7.15 -0.54 -13.18
N ALA A 28 -7.92 -0.42 -14.29
CA ALA A 28 -9.32 -0.02 -14.15
C ALA A 28 -10.03 -1.13 -13.35
N PRO A 29 -10.57 -0.83 -12.15
CA PRO A 29 -11.16 -1.85 -11.31
C PRO A 29 -12.45 -2.33 -11.94
N THR A 30 -12.49 -3.58 -12.37
CA THR A 30 -13.75 -4.29 -12.47
C THR A 30 -14.05 -4.87 -11.10
N SER A 31 -14.87 -4.20 -10.31
CA SER A 31 -15.30 -4.65 -8.96
C SER A 31 -15.89 -6.06 -9.00
N THR A 32 -16.42 -6.48 -10.14
CA THR A 32 -16.99 -7.79 -10.42
C THR A 32 -15.96 -8.90 -10.72
N ALA A 33 -14.68 -8.55 -10.94
CA ALA A 33 -13.66 -9.58 -11.18
C ALA A 33 -13.46 -10.46 -9.94
N SER A 34 -13.38 -11.78 -10.13
CA SER A 34 -13.00 -12.69 -9.05
C SER A 34 -11.57 -12.38 -8.58
N ILE A 35 -11.24 -12.76 -7.34
CA ILE A 35 -9.88 -12.61 -6.83
C ILE A 35 -8.86 -13.33 -7.73
N VAL A 36 -9.22 -14.47 -8.29
CA VAL A 36 -8.35 -15.23 -9.19
C VAL A 36 -8.06 -14.43 -10.46
N ALA A 37 -9.08 -13.86 -11.10
CA ALA A 37 -8.90 -13.02 -12.28
C ALA A 37 -8.05 -11.79 -11.96
N ALA A 38 -8.33 -11.08 -10.87
CA ALA A 38 -7.56 -9.92 -10.46
C ALA A 38 -6.09 -10.26 -10.13
N THR A 39 -5.83 -11.46 -9.59
CA THR A 39 -4.46 -11.93 -9.35
C THR A 39 -3.72 -12.19 -10.67
N VAL A 40 -4.37 -12.87 -11.62
CA VAL A 40 -3.79 -13.14 -12.94
C VAL A 40 -3.43 -11.83 -13.65
N ASP A 41 -4.34 -10.86 -13.68
CA ASP A 41 -4.12 -9.56 -14.31
C ASP A 41 -2.94 -8.80 -13.65
N TYR A 42 -2.89 -8.80 -12.31
CA TYR A 42 -1.79 -8.17 -11.58
C TYR A 42 -0.44 -8.85 -11.86
N GLU A 43 -0.39 -10.17 -11.85
CA GLU A 43 0.84 -10.91 -12.11
C GLU A 43 1.30 -10.82 -13.56
N GLN A 44 0.37 -10.70 -14.51
CA GLN A 44 0.72 -10.40 -15.88
C GLN A 44 1.36 -9.02 -15.99
N TRP A 45 0.75 -8.00 -15.40
CA TRP A 45 1.33 -6.67 -15.33
C TRP A 45 2.71 -6.69 -14.67
N LEU A 46 2.89 -7.43 -13.56
CA LEU A 46 4.17 -7.53 -12.85
C LEU A 46 5.28 -8.12 -13.75
N ARG A 47 4.96 -9.13 -14.56
CA ARG A 47 5.90 -9.74 -15.51
C ARG A 47 6.35 -8.76 -16.61
N GLU A 48 5.55 -7.75 -16.90
CA GLU A 48 5.90 -6.69 -17.85
C GLU A 48 6.84 -5.65 -17.24
N GLN A 49 6.84 -5.50 -15.91
CA GLN A 49 7.64 -4.51 -15.20
C GLN A 49 8.99 -5.04 -14.72
N VAL A 50 9.01 -6.30 -14.29
CA VAL A 50 10.19 -6.91 -13.65
C VAL A 50 10.37 -8.37 -14.06
N HIS A 51 11.61 -8.88 -13.88
CA HIS A 51 11.86 -10.31 -14.02
C HIS A 51 11.26 -11.06 -12.83
N VAL A 52 10.24 -11.88 -13.09
CA VAL A 52 9.54 -12.66 -12.07
C VAL A 52 10.12 -14.06 -11.94
N VAL A 53 10.40 -14.49 -10.72
CA VAL A 53 10.79 -15.87 -10.41
C VAL A 53 9.54 -16.69 -10.14
N GLU A 54 9.16 -17.55 -11.07
CA GLU A 54 7.91 -18.33 -11.00
C GLU A 54 7.82 -19.26 -9.78
N ALA A 55 8.96 -19.68 -9.23
CA ALA A 55 9.01 -20.47 -8.00
C ALA A 55 8.51 -19.65 -6.80
N ASP A 56 8.85 -18.37 -6.75
CA ASP A 56 8.45 -17.46 -5.67
C ASP A 56 6.96 -17.13 -5.76
N LEU A 57 6.40 -16.95 -6.96
CA LEU A 57 4.96 -16.81 -7.13
C LEU A 57 4.18 -18.03 -6.64
N ARG A 58 4.68 -19.24 -6.96
CA ARG A 58 4.06 -20.47 -6.45
C ARG A 58 4.14 -20.60 -4.94
N LEU A 59 5.23 -20.13 -4.32
CA LEU A 59 5.35 -20.06 -2.86
C LEU A 59 4.34 -19.07 -2.29
N LYS A 60 4.30 -17.84 -2.84
CA LYS A 60 3.32 -16.81 -2.48
C LYS A 60 1.89 -17.34 -2.53
N HIS A 61 1.47 -18.00 -3.61
CA HIS A 61 0.12 -18.55 -3.74
C HIS A 61 -0.20 -19.61 -2.67
N ARG A 62 0.78 -20.46 -2.35
CA ARG A 62 0.64 -21.48 -1.30
C ARG A 62 0.45 -20.85 0.07
N ASP A 63 1.23 -19.81 0.39
CA ASP A 63 1.16 -19.09 1.64
C ASP A 63 -0.17 -18.33 1.77
N MET A 64 -0.62 -17.69 0.69
CA MET A 64 -1.94 -17.04 0.61
C MET A 64 -3.09 -18.02 0.85
N ALA A 65 -2.99 -19.26 0.36
CA ALA A 65 -4.01 -20.27 0.56
C ALA A 65 -4.05 -20.83 1.99
N GLY A 66 -2.95 -20.70 2.73
CA GLY A 66 -2.80 -21.25 4.09
C GLY A 66 -3.07 -20.26 5.21
N SER A 67 -3.11 -18.95 4.96
CA SER A 67 -3.16 -17.91 5.98
C SER A 67 -3.93 -16.69 5.49
N LEU A 68 -4.93 -16.24 6.27
CA LEU A 68 -5.67 -14.99 5.99
C LEU A 68 -4.76 -13.77 6.08
N PHE A 69 -3.82 -13.80 7.02
CA PHE A 69 -2.85 -12.73 7.19
C PHE A 69 -1.90 -12.65 5.99
N ALA A 70 -1.37 -13.78 5.52
CA ALA A 70 -0.54 -13.83 4.32
C ALA A 70 -1.33 -13.41 3.06
N PHE A 71 -2.60 -13.82 2.96
CA PHE A 71 -3.49 -13.38 1.88
C PHE A 71 -3.67 -11.86 1.89
N LEU A 72 -3.97 -11.26 3.03
CA LEU A 72 -4.10 -9.82 3.17
C LEU A 72 -2.86 -9.12 2.64
N ARG A 73 -1.67 -9.46 3.15
CA ARG A 73 -0.39 -8.84 2.74
C ARG A 73 -0.11 -8.98 1.24
N ALA A 74 -0.38 -10.16 0.69
CA ALA A 74 -0.07 -10.45 -0.71
C ALA A 74 -1.05 -9.82 -1.72
N THR A 75 -2.16 -9.23 -1.28
CA THR A 75 -3.25 -8.76 -2.15
C THR A 75 -3.60 -7.28 -1.98
N PHE A 76 -2.63 -6.44 -1.66
CA PHE A 76 -2.87 -4.99 -1.53
C PHE A 76 -3.43 -4.37 -2.82
N TYR A 77 -2.99 -4.81 -4.00
CA TYR A 77 -3.56 -4.39 -5.28
C TYR A 77 -5.10 -4.59 -5.32
N ARG A 78 -5.59 -5.72 -4.79
CA ARG A 78 -7.04 -6.00 -4.74
C ARG A 78 -7.75 -5.13 -3.72
N TRP A 79 -7.13 -4.90 -2.56
CA TRP A 79 -7.62 -3.95 -1.56
C TRP A 79 -7.83 -2.57 -2.16
N SER A 80 -6.85 -2.04 -2.88
CA SER A 80 -6.92 -0.74 -3.54
C SER A 80 -8.02 -0.67 -4.60
N GLN A 81 -8.25 -1.76 -5.35
CA GLN A 81 -9.32 -1.85 -6.35
C GLN A 81 -10.71 -1.78 -5.70
N LEU A 82 -10.89 -2.45 -4.57
CA LEU A 82 -12.18 -2.57 -3.88
C LEU A 82 -12.49 -1.39 -2.94
N TRP A 83 -11.51 -0.57 -2.61
CA TRP A 83 -11.64 0.46 -1.58
C TRP A 83 -12.89 1.33 -1.73
N LYS A 84 -13.12 1.87 -2.92
CA LYS A 84 -14.25 2.76 -3.20
C LYS A 84 -15.62 2.09 -3.10
N GLU A 85 -15.66 0.79 -3.33
CA GLU A 85 -16.89 0.01 -3.28
C GLU A 85 -17.21 -0.42 -1.85
N VAL A 86 -16.18 -0.85 -1.11
CA VAL A 86 -16.34 -1.39 0.24
C VAL A 86 -16.41 -0.29 1.31
N CYS A 87 -15.68 0.82 1.08
CA CYS A 87 -15.61 1.94 2.01
C CYS A 87 -15.97 3.27 1.32
N PRO A 88 -17.19 3.41 0.73
CA PRO A 88 -17.56 4.59 -0.02
C PRO A 88 -17.49 5.87 0.83
N ASP A 89 -17.91 5.81 2.10
CA ASP A 89 -17.93 6.96 3.01
C ASP A 89 -16.54 7.45 3.43
N LEU A 90 -15.50 6.63 3.24
CA LEU A 90 -14.11 6.97 3.54
C LEU A 90 -13.32 7.39 2.30
N THR A 91 -13.94 7.36 1.12
CA THR A 91 -13.26 7.67 -0.14
C THR A 91 -12.80 9.12 -0.20
N ASP A 92 -13.59 10.03 0.39
CA ASP A 92 -13.33 11.48 0.42
C ASP A 92 -12.54 11.93 1.66
N ALA A 93 -12.05 10.98 2.48
CA ALA A 93 -11.17 11.32 3.60
C ALA A 93 -9.91 12.05 3.12
N PRO A 94 -9.31 12.93 3.95
CA PRO A 94 -8.11 13.66 3.58
C PRO A 94 -7.01 12.74 3.05
N ARG A 95 -6.43 13.13 1.91
CA ARG A 95 -5.36 12.38 1.26
C ARG A 95 -4.00 12.79 1.82
N LEU A 96 -3.15 11.81 2.01
CA LEU A 96 -1.76 11.99 2.41
C LEU A 96 -0.90 10.87 1.82
N LEU A 97 0.41 10.91 2.06
CA LEU A 97 1.27 9.78 1.75
C LEU A 97 0.96 8.66 2.75
N ALA A 98 0.12 7.74 2.32
CA ALA A 98 -0.23 6.55 3.07
C ALA A 98 0.80 5.44 2.83
N VAL A 99 0.99 4.58 3.82
CA VAL A 99 1.92 3.43 3.72
C VAL A 99 1.44 2.42 2.69
N GLY A 100 0.12 2.26 2.57
CA GLY A 100 -0.53 1.36 1.62
C GLY A 100 -0.74 -0.02 2.23
N ASP A 101 0.25 -0.91 2.17
CA ASP A 101 0.15 -2.24 2.79
C ASP A 101 0.46 -2.20 4.30
N LEU A 102 -0.21 -1.29 5.04
CA LEU A 102 0.02 -1.18 6.48
C LEU A 102 -0.60 -2.36 7.24
N HIS A 103 0.24 -3.10 7.96
CA HIS A 103 -0.16 -4.24 8.79
C HIS A 103 0.68 -4.33 10.07
N VAL A 104 0.27 -5.16 11.03
CA VAL A 104 0.89 -5.23 12.36
C VAL A 104 2.37 -5.63 12.32
N GLU A 105 2.80 -6.39 11.33
CA GLU A 105 4.21 -6.81 11.18
C GLU A 105 5.09 -5.75 10.48
N ASN A 106 4.53 -4.62 9.98
CA ASN A 106 5.35 -3.51 9.47
C ASN A 106 6.04 -2.72 10.57
N PHE A 107 5.63 -2.89 11.83
CA PHE A 107 6.22 -2.14 12.93
C PHE A 107 7.47 -2.84 13.43
N GLY A 108 8.54 -2.07 13.56
CA GLY A 108 9.83 -2.56 14.01
C GLY A 108 10.69 -1.46 14.62
N THR A 109 11.89 -1.83 15.00
CA THR A 109 12.88 -0.92 15.55
C THR A 109 14.08 -0.81 14.61
N TRP A 110 14.57 0.41 14.43
CA TRP A 110 15.82 0.67 13.70
C TRP A 110 16.58 1.82 14.35
N ARG A 111 17.79 2.09 13.87
CA ARG A 111 18.55 3.26 14.28
C ARG A 111 18.42 4.36 13.24
N ASP A 112 18.13 5.57 13.68
CA ASP A 112 18.15 6.74 12.82
C ASP A 112 19.58 7.18 12.46
N ALA A 113 19.72 8.26 11.70
CA ALA A 113 21.01 8.77 11.26
C ALA A 113 21.93 9.19 12.42
N GLU A 114 21.37 9.56 13.56
CA GLU A 114 22.09 9.91 14.79
C GLU A 114 22.37 8.70 15.69
N GLY A 115 21.99 7.49 15.26
CA GLY A 115 22.21 6.23 15.99
C GLY A 115 21.19 5.97 17.12
N ARG A 116 20.12 6.77 17.25
CA ARG A 116 19.08 6.58 18.26
C ARG A 116 18.16 5.43 17.85
N LEU A 117 17.75 4.62 18.82
CA LEU A 117 16.74 3.58 18.58
C LEU A 117 15.36 4.23 18.41
N VAL A 118 14.73 4.00 17.27
CA VAL A 118 13.38 4.46 16.97
C VAL A 118 12.48 3.24 16.70
N TRP A 119 11.20 3.38 16.96
CA TRP A 119 10.18 2.38 16.64
C TRP A 119 9.12 3.01 15.74
N GLY A 120 8.69 2.27 14.74
CA GLY A 120 7.68 2.73 13.80
C GLY A 120 7.50 1.79 12.63
N VAL A 121 6.88 2.29 11.56
CA VAL A 121 6.72 1.56 10.30
C VAL A 121 8.06 1.51 9.57
N ASN A 122 8.43 0.35 9.06
CA ASN A 122 9.72 0.10 8.39
C ASN A 122 9.59 -0.42 6.95
N ASP A 123 8.38 -0.55 6.43
CA ASP A 123 8.11 -0.98 5.06
C ASP A 123 7.23 0.07 4.37
N PHE A 124 7.72 0.63 3.27
CA PHE A 124 7.10 1.72 2.53
C PHE A 124 7.04 1.43 1.02
N ASP A 125 7.10 0.18 0.62
CA ASP A 125 7.15 -0.21 -0.80
C ASP A 125 5.87 0.18 -1.56
N GLU A 126 4.73 0.22 -0.87
CA GLU A 126 3.41 0.54 -1.44
C GLU A 126 2.96 1.98 -1.17
N VAL A 127 3.89 2.85 -0.73
CA VAL A 127 3.56 4.25 -0.41
C VAL A 127 2.98 4.98 -1.62
N ALA A 128 1.79 5.52 -1.43
CA ALA A 128 1.12 6.34 -2.43
C ALA A 128 0.23 7.41 -1.78
N GLU A 129 -0.16 8.41 -2.56
CA GLU A 129 -1.15 9.39 -2.11
C GLU A 129 -2.55 8.77 -2.10
N MET A 130 -3.05 8.48 -0.91
CA MET A 130 -4.35 7.83 -0.67
C MET A 130 -5.10 8.49 0.48
N PRO A 131 -6.43 8.26 0.63
CA PRO A 131 -7.14 8.61 1.85
C PRO A 131 -6.46 7.93 3.07
N TYR A 132 -6.18 8.69 4.14
CA TYR A 132 -5.51 8.14 5.33
C TYR A 132 -6.25 6.94 5.95
N ALA A 133 -7.55 6.88 5.75
CA ALA A 133 -8.40 5.80 6.23
C ALA A 133 -8.02 4.43 5.65
N VAL A 134 -7.39 4.39 4.47
CA VAL A 134 -6.91 3.12 3.86
C VAL A 134 -5.97 2.39 4.81
N ASP A 135 -4.98 3.10 5.34
CA ASP A 135 -4.00 2.54 6.28
C ASP A 135 -4.65 2.09 7.59
N LEU A 136 -5.56 2.91 8.15
CA LEU A 136 -6.20 2.58 9.43
C LEU A 136 -7.07 1.34 9.33
N VAL A 137 -7.92 1.26 8.30
CA VAL A 137 -8.81 0.10 8.10
C VAL A 137 -7.99 -1.16 7.82
N ARG A 138 -6.92 -1.02 7.05
CA ARG A 138 -6.03 -2.14 6.75
C ARG A 138 -5.26 -2.64 7.98
N LEU A 139 -4.72 -1.73 8.79
CA LEU A 139 -4.05 -2.07 10.03
C LEU A 139 -4.97 -2.84 11.00
N VAL A 140 -6.20 -2.34 11.20
CA VAL A 140 -7.20 -3.01 12.05
C VAL A 140 -7.54 -4.39 11.50
N THR A 141 -7.75 -4.51 10.19
CA THR A 141 -8.01 -5.81 9.54
C THR A 141 -6.85 -6.78 9.75
N SER A 142 -5.62 -6.30 9.62
CA SER A 142 -4.43 -7.11 9.85
C SER A 142 -4.30 -7.59 11.29
N ALA A 143 -4.65 -6.73 12.27
CA ALA A 143 -4.65 -7.10 13.69
C ALA A 143 -5.68 -8.20 14.00
N ILE A 144 -6.89 -8.11 13.41
CA ILE A 144 -7.93 -9.14 13.55
C ILE A 144 -7.46 -10.48 12.97
N PHE A 145 -6.82 -10.48 11.80
CA PHE A 145 -6.33 -11.71 11.19
C PHE A 145 -5.14 -12.29 11.96
N ALA A 146 -4.23 -11.44 12.42
CA ALA A 146 -3.08 -11.87 13.22
C ALA A 146 -3.50 -12.48 14.57
N GLU A 147 -4.55 -11.93 15.20
CA GLU A 147 -5.14 -12.52 16.41
C GLU A 147 -5.74 -13.88 16.13
N ARG A 148 -6.58 -14.00 15.10
CA ARG A 148 -7.23 -15.28 14.73
C ARG A 148 -6.23 -16.40 14.42
N GLU A 149 -5.05 -16.04 13.94
CA GLU A 149 -3.96 -16.98 13.63
C GLU A 149 -2.97 -17.14 14.80
N ASN A 150 -3.28 -16.59 15.99
CA ASN A 150 -2.40 -16.60 17.17
C ASN A 150 -1.00 -16.03 16.93
N ARG A 151 -0.89 -15.04 16.03
CA ARG A 151 0.37 -14.35 15.71
C ARG A 151 0.65 -13.19 16.69
N LEU A 152 -0.35 -12.69 17.37
CA LEU A 152 -0.24 -11.64 18.36
C LEU A 152 -0.43 -12.24 19.77
N ALA A 153 0.55 -12.04 20.64
CA ALA A 153 0.45 -12.35 22.05
C ALA A 153 -0.36 -11.26 22.78
N ILE A 154 -1.58 -10.98 22.32
CA ILE A 154 -2.49 -9.98 22.89
C ILE A 154 -3.65 -10.72 23.54
N ASP A 155 -4.06 -10.25 24.73
CA ASP A 155 -5.25 -10.77 25.38
C ASP A 155 -6.49 -10.52 24.51
N ALA A 156 -7.19 -11.58 24.16
CA ALA A 156 -8.38 -11.55 23.31
C ALA A 156 -9.42 -10.53 23.81
N ALA A 157 -9.59 -10.37 25.13
CA ALA A 157 -10.49 -9.38 25.71
C ALA A 157 -10.14 -7.93 25.38
N LYS A 158 -8.85 -7.62 25.14
CA LYS A 158 -8.41 -6.29 24.69
C LYS A 158 -8.70 -6.05 23.23
N ILE A 159 -8.64 -7.10 22.41
CA ILE A 159 -8.98 -7.01 21.00
C ILE A 159 -10.48 -6.91 20.81
N GLU A 160 -11.30 -7.61 21.61
CA GLU A 160 -12.76 -7.46 21.56
C GLU A 160 -13.18 -6.01 21.83
N THR A 161 -12.50 -5.30 22.74
CA THR A 161 -12.74 -3.88 22.97
C THR A 161 -12.33 -3.02 21.78
N CYS A 162 -11.20 -3.32 21.14
CA CYS A 162 -10.76 -2.66 19.90
C CYS A 162 -11.61 -3.09 18.70
N GLN A 163 -12.04 -4.36 18.62
CA GLN A 163 -13.00 -4.86 17.61
C GLN A 163 -14.34 -4.17 17.74
N SER A 164 -14.88 -4.03 18.95
CA SER A 164 -16.15 -3.34 19.19
C SER A 164 -16.09 -1.88 18.73
N ALA A 165 -14.99 -1.19 19.04
CA ALA A 165 -14.75 0.16 18.59
C ALA A 165 -14.53 0.23 17.06
N SER A 166 -13.77 -0.71 16.51
CA SER A 166 -13.46 -0.78 15.07
C SER A 166 -14.65 -1.28 14.25
N ILE A 167 -15.40 -2.28 14.76
CA ILE A 167 -16.66 -2.75 14.16
C ILE A 167 -17.72 -1.66 14.27
N SER A 168 -17.79 -0.90 15.36
CA SER A 168 -18.65 0.28 15.47
C SER A 168 -18.23 1.36 14.47
N LEU A 169 -16.92 1.62 14.32
CA LEU A 169 -16.41 2.55 13.31
C LEU A 169 -16.70 2.02 11.88
N ILE A 170 -16.45 0.75 11.64
CA ILE A 170 -16.71 0.10 10.35
C ILE A 170 -18.22 0.00 10.10
N SER A 171 -19.05 -0.36 11.09
CA SER A 171 -20.51 -0.37 10.98
C SER A 171 -21.10 1.02 10.82
N MET A 172 -20.61 2.02 11.56
CA MET A 172 -20.98 3.42 11.34
C MET A 172 -20.55 3.94 9.97
N THR A 173 -19.50 3.34 9.40
CA THR A 173 -18.90 3.76 8.14
C THR A 173 -19.50 2.99 6.95
N ILE A 174 -20.01 1.76 7.16
CA ILE A 174 -20.59 0.90 6.10
C ILE A 174 -22.12 1.07 6.02
N GLY A 175 -22.74 1.84 6.92
CA GLY A 175 -24.17 2.17 6.85
C GLY A 175 -25.07 0.94 7.02
N ALA A 176 -24.80 0.11 8.03
CA ALA A 176 -25.69 -0.96 8.45
C ALA A 176 -26.77 -0.44 9.40
#